data_6a41b7953efba2a72cb2391cec7108e0
#
_entry.id   6a41b7953efba2a72cb2391cec7108e0
#
_cell.length_a   1.000
_cell.length_b   1.000
_cell.length_c   1.000
_cell.angle_alpha   90.00
_cell.angle_beta   90.00
_cell.angle_gamma   90.00
#
_symmetry.space_group_name_H-M   'P 1'
#
loop_
_entity.id
_entity.type
_entity.pdbx_description
1 polymer ?
#
loop_
_entity_poly.entity_id
_entity_poly.type
_entity_poly.pdbx_seq_one_letter_code
_entity_poly.pdbx_strand_id
1 'polypeptide(L)'
;MKIFKFTIVLFALAVCFVFQVSAQETKIKWFGHAAFSVTTPKGKVLLIDPWLTNPLNPEAKGKDALAAVPKADYILITHGHRDHVGDAVEIAKKTGAILICNPELAGNLVKLVDFPGKQAQTDAIMGIGGEIQIADGEVTVAMTPAVHSSSVFNPKAGATEAERAYGGNPAGFVLIIKNGPTVYHSGDTAYFKDMETIGEQYQVDLALLNIGGHFGMEPRMAAKAAKSVGAKLAIPHHFATSPGMTQTSDSFAAELKTLKIPFYEMKPGETIAFLGKQIVKK
;
A
#
# COMPACT_ATOMS: atom_id res chain seq x y z
N MET A 1 -32.91 35.45 72.12
CA MET A 1 -31.62 35.00 71.54
C MET A 1 -31.96 34.07 70.40
N LYS A 2 -31.94 34.59 69.13
CA LYS A 2 -32.32 33.81 67.93
C LYS A 2 -31.05 33.25 67.29
N ILE A 3 -30.96 31.93 67.20
CA ILE A 3 -29.84 31.20 66.59
C ILE A 3 -30.13 31.10 65.09
N PHE A 4 -29.33 31.77 64.26
CA PHE A 4 -29.38 31.63 62.81
C PHE A 4 -28.57 30.40 62.40
N LYS A 5 -29.24 29.41 61.82
CA LYS A 5 -28.56 28.25 61.17
C LYS A 5 -28.18 28.62 59.75
N PHE A 6 -26.85 28.69 59.49
CA PHE A 6 -26.32 28.83 58.13
C PHE A 6 -26.25 27.44 57.51
N THR A 7 -27.02 27.21 56.45
CA THR A 7 -26.92 26.00 55.64
C THR A 7 -25.96 26.28 54.45
N ILE A 8 -24.76 25.69 54.48
CA ILE A 8 -23.83 25.74 53.38
C ILE A 8 -24.26 24.68 52.33
N VAL A 9 -24.71 25.13 51.14
CA VAL A 9 -24.95 24.27 49.99
C VAL A 9 -23.65 24.19 49.21
N LEU A 10 -22.95 23.03 49.26
CA LEU A 10 -21.82 22.72 48.42
C LEU A 10 -22.33 22.34 47.01
N PHE A 11 -22.10 23.21 46.05
CA PHE A 11 -22.33 22.90 44.63
C PHE A 11 -21.06 22.16 44.09
N ALA A 12 -21.15 20.82 43.97
CA ALA A 12 -20.11 20.04 43.32
C ALA A 12 -20.22 20.22 41.80
N LEU A 13 -19.33 21.03 41.21
CA LEU A 13 -19.16 21.11 39.76
C LEU A 13 -18.51 19.81 39.26
N ALA A 14 -19.28 18.89 38.71
CA ALA A 14 -18.76 17.75 37.99
C ALA A 14 -18.26 18.23 36.62
N VAL A 15 -16.95 18.43 36.50
CA VAL A 15 -16.29 18.68 35.21
C VAL A 15 -16.25 17.36 34.45
N CYS A 16 -17.22 17.11 33.58
CA CYS A 16 -17.15 16.04 32.61
C CYS A 16 -16.05 16.35 31.59
N PHE A 17 -14.87 15.75 31.74
CA PHE A 17 -13.89 15.69 30.68
C PHE A 17 -14.46 14.80 29.57
N VAL A 18 -15.06 15.41 28.56
CA VAL A 18 -15.37 14.75 27.30
C VAL A 18 -14.03 14.55 26.60
N PHE A 19 -13.42 13.38 26.76
CA PHE A 19 -12.34 12.96 25.88
C PHE A 19 -12.91 12.87 24.46
N GLN A 20 -12.65 13.88 23.66
CA GLN A 20 -12.91 13.85 22.23
C GLN A 20 -11.96 12.80 21.64
N VAL A 21 -12.40 11.55 21.56
CA VAL A 21 -11.70 10.52 20.79
C VAL A 21 -11.80 10.98 19.34
N SER A 22 -10.78 11.68 18.87
CA SER A 22 -10.65 11.94 17.43
C SER A 22 -10.67 10.59 16.73
N ALA A 23 -11.66 10.37 15.91
CA ALA A 23 -11.75 9.15 15.14
C ALA A 23 -10.50 9.07 14.25
N GLN A 24 -9.67 8.06 14.51
CA GLN A 24 -8.39 7.88 13.84
C GLN A 24 -8.64 7.36 12.42
N GLU A 25 -8.11 8.09 11.44
CA GLU A 25 -8.29 7.80 10.02
C GLU A 25 -7.19 6.88 9.50
N THR A 26 -7.54 5.98 8.59
CA THR A 26 -6.57 5.37 7.68
C THR A 26 -6.35 6.29 6.51
N LYS A 27 -5.11 6.66 6.21
CA LYS A 27 -4.77 7.51 5.07
C LYS A 27 -4.03 6.71 4.01
N ILE A 28 -4.41 6.90 2.76
CA ILE A 28 -3.77 6.27 1.61
C ILE A 28 -3.31 7.38 0.67
N LYS A 29 -2.00 7.46 0.42
CA LYS A 29 -1.40 8.42 -0.51
C LYS A 29 -0.84 7.68 -1.71
N TRP A 30 -1.11 8.20 -2.90
CA TRP A 30 -0.53 7.72 -4.14
C TRP A 30 0.61 8.63 -4.60
N PHE A 31 1.81 8.08 -4.76
CA PHE A 31 2.96 8.82 -5.26
C PHE A 31 3.13 8.74 -6.78
N GLY A 32 2.22 8.10 -7.47
CA GLY A 32 2.32 7.76 -8.89
C GLY A 32 2.83 6.34 -9.10
N HIS A 33 2.69 5.82 -10.33
CA HIS A 33 3.02 4.45 -10.71
C HIS A 33 2.35 3.43 -9.77
N ALA A 34 3.11 2.52 -9.16
CA ALA A 34 2.61 1.55 -8.17
C ALA A 34 2.90 1.97 -6.71
N ALA A 35 3.48 3.17 -6.50
CA ALA A 35 3.95 3.61 -5.19
C ALA A 35 2.85 4.20 -4.33
N PHE A 36 2.55 3.54 -3.21
CA PHE A 36 1.56 3.99 -2.23
C PHE A 36 2.13 4.05 -0.81
N SER A 37 1.56 4.91 0.02
CA SER A 37 1.67 4.78 1.48
C SER A 37 0.31 4.56 2.10
N VAL A 38 0.29 3.73 3.15
CA VAL A 38 -0.85 3.51 4.02
C VAL A 38 -0.45 3.92 5.42
N THR A 39 -1.10 4.97 5.95
CA THR A 39 -0.94 5.37 7.35
C THR A 39 -2.11 4.82 8.14
N THR A 40 -1.81 4.00 9.14
CA THR A 40 -2.82 3.37 9.99
C THR A 40 -3.45 4.35 10.97
N PRO A 41 -4.59 4.02 11.58
CA PRO A 41 -5.21 4.84 12.64
C PRO A 41 -4.27 5.23 13.78
N LYS A 42 -3.30 4.37 14.15
CA LYS A 42 -2.30 4.69 15.19
C LYS A 42 -1.02 5.35 14.65
N GLY A 43 -0.99 5.72 13.36
CA GLY A 43 0.11 6.44 12.75
C GLY A 43 1.31 5.59 12.34
N LYS A 44 1.15 4.28 12.18
CA LYS A 44 2.15 3.43 11.51
C LYS A 44 2.08 3.66 10.00
N VAL A 45 3.23 3.72 9.36
CA VAL A 45 3.36 4.02 7.93
C VAL A 45 3.90 2.80 7.20
N LEU A 46 3.11 2.28 6.27
CA LEU A 46 3.47 1.20 5.35
C LEU A 46 3.66 1.80 3.96
N LEU A 47 4.76 1.48 3.31
CA LEU A 47 5.00 1.82 1.91
C LEU A 47 4.85 0.57 1.07
N ILE A 48 4.21 0.68 -0.09
CA ILE A 48 4.07 -0.39 -1.07
C ILE A 48 4.75 0.07 -2.35
N ASP A 49 5.66 -0.76 -2.88
CA ASP A 49 6.40 -0.54 -4.13
C ASP A 49 6.95 0.88 -4.26
N PRO A 50 7.81 1.36 -3.32
CA PRO A 50 8.09 2.76 -3.11
C PRO A 50 9.07 3.36 -4.12
N TRP A 51 8.69 3.43 -5.39
CA TRP A 51 9.39 4.22 -6.39
C TRP A 51 8.96 5.69 -6.31
N LEU A 52 9.48 6.42 -5.32
CA LEU A 52 9.13 7.81 -5.06
C LEU A 52 9.72 8.77 -6.10
N THR A 53 10.82 8.37 -6.74
CA THR A 53 11.48 9.15 -7.81
C THR A 53 10.81 8.97 -9.18
N ASN A 54 9.67 8.30 -9.27
CA ASN A 54 8.95 8.11 -10.53
C ASN A 54 8.50 9.46 -11.15
N PRO A 55 8.39 9.53 -12.50
CA PRO A 55 8.14 10.80 -13.21
C PRO A 55 6.77 11.43 -12.95
N LEU A 56 5.80 10.67 -12.42
CA LEU A 56 4.47 11.18 -12.08
C LEU A 56 4.43 11.86 -10.71
N ASN A 57 5.38 11.52 -9.81
CA ASN A 57 5.38 12.07 -8.46
C ASN A 57 5.69 13.57 -8.47
N PRO A 58 4.74 14.45 -8.08
CA PRO A 58 4.99 15.89 -8.06
C PRO A 58 6.04 16.30 -7.01
N GLU A 59 6.27 15.44 -5.99
CA GLU A 59 7.26 15.68 -4.94
C GLU A 59 8.69 15.32 -5.37
N ALA A 60 8.86 14.54 -6.46
CA ALA A 60 10.17 14.24 -7.05
C ALA A 60 10.69 15.36 -7.96
N LYS A 61 9.82 16.25 -8.44
CA LYS A 61 10.21 17.31 -9.41
C LYS A 61 11.01 18.42 -8.72
N GLY A 62 12.33 18.39 -8.90
CA GLY A 62 13.23 19.41 -8.34
C GLY A 62 13.34 19.42 -6.81
N LYS A 63 12.95 18.34 -6.16
CA LYS A 63 12.95 18.16 -4.72
C LYS A 63 13.54 16.79 -4.36
N ASP A 64 13.94 16.65 -3.11
CA ASP A 64 14.26 15.35 -2.56
C ASP A 64 12.96 14.55 -2.34
N ALA A 65 12.66 13.61 -3.23
CA ALA A 65 11.47 12.76 -3.13
C ALA A 65 11.42 11.95 -1.82
N LEU A 66 12.58 11.62 -1.25
CA LEU A 66 12.68 10.92 0.02
C LEU A 66 12.30 11.80 1.21
N ALA A 67 12.34 13.14 1.06
CA ALA A 67 11.87 14.06 2.09
C ALA A 67 10.35 13.98 2.29
N ALA A 68 9.62 13.57 1.25
CA ALA A 68 8.16 13.36 1.31
C ALA A 68 7.74 12.21 2.24
N VAL A 69 8.70 11.32 2.57
CA VAL A 69 8.49 10.20 3.48
C VAL A 69 9.46 10.33 4.66
N PRO A 70 9.12 11.16 5.65
CA PRO A 70 9.97 11.36 6.83
C PRO A 70 10.02 10.13 7.74
N LYS A 71 9.01 9.27 7.64
CA LYS A 71 8.83 8.05 8.45
C LYS A 71 8.28 6.93 7.58
N ALA A 72 8.84 5.73 7.73
CA ALA A 72 8.26 4.48 7.30
C ALA A 72 8.53 3.43 8.40
N ASP A 73 7.52 2.64 8.74
CA ASP A 73 7.67 1.51 9.68
C ASP A 73 7.87 0.20 8.90
N TYR A 74 7.24 0.08 7.72
CA TYR A 74 7.31 -1.10 6.87
C TYR A 74 7.42 -0.73 5.39
N ILE A 75 8.12 -1.56 4.63
CA ILE A 75 8.22 -1.49 3.17
C ILE A 75 7.77 -2.84 2.62
N LEU A 76 6.69 -2.83 1.83
CA LEU A 76 6.15 -3.99 1.14
C LEU A 76 6.59 -3.92 -0.32
N ILE A 77 7.22 -4.98 -0.83
CA ILE A 77 7.64 -5.05 -2.24
C ILE A 77 6.98 -6.26 -2.89
N THR A 78 6.17 -5.99 -3.90
CA THR A 78 5.39 -7.01 -4.60
C THR A 78 6.24 -7.93 -5.45
N HIS A 79 7.26 -7.39 -6.11
CA HIS A 79 8.20 -8.14 -6.95
C HIS A 79 9.50 -7.34 -7.24
N GLY A 80 10.47 -7.98 -7.87
CA GLY A 80 11.83 -7.46 -7.97
C GLY A 80 12.11 -6.46 -9.09
N HIS A 81 11.13 -5.99 -9.86
CA HIS A 81 11.37 -5.01 -10.91
C HIS A 81 11.76 -3.64 -10.33
N ARG A 82 12.57 -2.89 -11.09
CA ARG A 82 13.19 -1.63 -10.63
C ARG A 82 12.17 -0.56 -10.23
N ASP A 83 11.07 -0.50 -10.95
CA ASP A 83 9.97 0.45 -10.75
C ASP A 83 9.05 0.09 -9.57
N HIS A 84 9.30 -1.05 -8.91
CA HIS A 84 8.66 -1.48 -7.65
C HIS A 84 9.64 -1.49 -6.47
N VAL A 85 10.86 -2.02 -6.67
CA VAL A 85 11.94 -1.88 -5.67
C VAL A 85 12.25 -0.39 -5.44
N GLY A 86 12.30 0.39 -6.51
CA GLY A 86 12.40 1.84 -6.49
C GLY A 86 13.44 2.37 -5.51
N ASP A 87 12.99 3.20 -4.58
CA ASP A 87 13.81 3.88 -3.57
C ASP A 87 13.81 3.13 -2.22
N ALA A 88 13.35 1.86 -2.19
CA ALA A 88 13.19 1.07 -0.96
C ALA A 88 14.47 0.98 -0.12
N VAL A 89 15.63 0.84 -0.77
CA VAL A 89 16.94 0.74 -0.10
C VAL A 89 17.26 2.02 0.68
N GLU A 90 17.12 3.17 0.04
CA GLU A 90 17.43 4.46 0.66
C GLU A 90 16.41 4.81 1.74
N ILE A 91 15.14 4.46 1.54
CA ILE A 91 14.09 4.62 2.56
C ILE A 91 14.39 3.74 3.76
N ALA A 92 14.75 2.47 3.58
CA ALA A 92 15.09 1.56 4.67
C ALA A 92 16.31 2.04 5.47
N LYS A 93 17.36 2.53 4.79
CA LYS A 93 18.53 3.13 5.44
C LYS A 93 18.17 4.36 6.27
N LYS A 94 17.28 5.22 5.76
CA LYS A 94 16.85 6.46 6.41
C LYS A 94 15.93 6.22 7.61
N THR A 95 14.97 5.29 7.48
CA THR A 95 13.85 5.15 8.43
C THR A 95 13.99 3.94 9.35
N GLY A 96 14.77 2.93 8.96
CA GLY A 96 14.81 1.65 9.65
C GLY A 96 13.61 0.76 9.36
N ALA A 97 12.82 1.06 8.31
CA ALA A 97 11.62 0.31 7.95
C ALA A 97 11.91 -1.17 7.69
N ILE A 98 11.03 -2.04 8.19
CA ILE A 98 11.12 -3.49 8.04
C ILE A 98 10.59 -3.89 6.66
N LEU A 99 11.34 -4.75 5.96
CA LEU A 99 10.97 -5.30 4.65
C LEU A 99 9.96 -6.43 4.79
N ILE A 100 8.91 -6.38 3.96
CA ILE A 100 7.92 -7.45 3.78
C ILE A 100 7.90 -7.83 2.31
N CYS A 101 8.36 -9.02 1.98
CA CYS A 101 8.34 -9.60 0.63
C CYS A 101 8.61 -11.10 0.71
N ASN A 102 8.72 -11.79 -0.45
CA ASN A 102 9.09 -13.19 -0.48
C ASN A 102 10.59 -13.42 -0.17
N PRO A 103 10.99 -14.65 0.25
CA PRO A 103 12.36 -14.95 0.68
C PRO A 103 13.44 -14.72 -0.39
N GLU A 104 13.16 -15.10 -1.64
CA GLU A 104 14.11 -14.97 -2.75
C GLU A 104 14.38 -13.50 -3.07
N LEU A 105 13.32 -12.68 -3.03
CA LEU A 105 13.42 -11.24 -3.23
C LEU A 105 14.24 -10.61 -2.09
N ALA A 106 13.92 -10.90 -0.84
CA ALA A 106 14.64 -10.38 0.32
C ALA A 106 16.13 -10.70 0.25
N GLY A 107 16.48 -11.97 -0.02
CA GLY A 107 17.88 -12.40 -0.14
C GLY A 107 18.64 -11.67 -1.25
N ASN A 108 18.01 -11.46 -2.41
CA ASN A 108 18.64 -10.76 -3.52
C ASN A 108 18.68 -9.24 -3.32
N LEU A 109 17.70 -8.63 -2.66
CA LEU A 109 17.77 -7.21 -2.30
C LEU A 109 18.94 -6.94 -1.34
N VAL A 110 19.14 -7.78 -0.35
CA VAL A 110 20.30 -7.67 0.56
C VAL A 110 21.61 -7.87 -0.18
N LYS A 111 21.70 -8.91 -1.01
CA LYS A 111 22.95 -9.32 -1.66
C LYS A 111 23.37 -8.39 -2.80
N LEU A 112 22.40 -7.92 -3.63
CA LEU A 112 22.71 -7.28 -4.92
C LEU A 112 22.56 -5.76 -4.87
N VAL A 113 21.62 -5.22 -4.09
CA VAL A 113 21.32 -3.79 -4.07
C VAL A 113 21.57 -3.14 -2.71
N ASP A 114 22.26 -3.84 -1.79
CA ASP A 114 22.66 -3.33 -0.48
C ASP A 114 21.48 -2.90 0.42
N PHE A 115 20.34 -3.61 0.30
CA PHE A 115 19.25 -3.42 1.26
C PHE A 115 19.74 -3.80 2.66
N PRO A 116 19.45 -3.00 3.71
CA PRO A 116 19.98 -3.27 5.04
C PRO A 116 19.48 -4.61 5.61
N GLY A 117 20.38 -5.57 5.82
CA GLY A 117 20.01 -6.93 6.25
C GLY A 117 19.28 -6.99 7.59
N LYS A 118 19.49 -6.00 8.47
CA LYS A 118 18.75 -5.91 9.75
C LYS A 118 17.26 -5.64 9.58
N GLN A 119 16.84 -5.05 8.47
CA GLN A 119 15.44 -4.76 8.13
C GLN A 119 14.78 -5.91 7.34
N ALA A 120 15.55 -6.85 6.78
CA ALA A 120 15.05 -8.08 6.16
C ALA A 120 14.88 -9.19 7.24
N GLN A 121 13.96 -8.96 8.18
CA GLN A 121 13.75 -9.84 9.34
C GLN A 121 12.96 -11.09 8.96
N THR A 122 13.35 -12.26 9.48
CA THR A 122 12.76 -13.53 9.11
C THR A 122 11.26 -13.63 9.43
N ASP A 123 10.81 -12.99 10.50
CA ASP A 123 9.41 -12.96 10.92
C ASP A 123 8.51 -12.02 10.06
N ALA A 124 9.12 -11.15 9.25
CA ALA A 124 8.44 -10.28 8.30
C ALA A 124 8.55 -10.78 6.85
N ILE A 125 9.46 -11.72 6.56
CA ILE A 125 9.57 -12.35 5.24
C ILE A 125 8.55 -13.48 5.15
N MET A 126 7.74 -13.47 4.09
CA MET A 126 6.57 -14.35 3.99
C MET A 126 6.41 -14.96 2.60
N GLY A 127 5.73 -16.09 2.53
CA GLY A 127 5.35 -16.73 1.27
C GLY A 127 3.94 -16.37 0.81
N ILE A 128 3.67 -16.59 -0.48
CA ILE A 128 2.33 -16.45 -1.06
C ILE A 128 1.36 -17.40 -0.32
N GLY A 129 0.19 -16.87 0.04
CA GLY A 129 -0.83 -17.56 0.83
C GLY A 129 -0.62 -17.44 2.35
N GLY A 130 0.50 -16.86 2.80
CA GLY A 130 0.75 -16.58 4.21
C GLY A 130 0.15 -15.28 4.69
N GLU A 131 -0.03 -15.17 6.01
CA GLU A 131 -0.46 -13.97 6.72
C GLU A 131 0.47 -13.69 7.89
N ILE A 132 0.76 -12.41 8.12
CA ILE A 132 1.51 -11.95 9.29
C ILE A 132 0.79 -10.77 9.94
N GLN A 133 0.90 -10.65 11.26
CA GLN A 133 0.45 -9.47 11.99
C GLN A 133 1.62 -8.53 12.24
N ILE A 134 1.43 -7.27 11.92
CA ILE A 134 2.41 -6.20 12.11
C ILE A 134 1.80 -5.02 12.86
N ALA A 135 2.61 -4.02 13.18
CA ALA A 135 2.15 -2.78 13.83
C ALA A 135 1.38 -3.06 15.13
N ASP A 136 1.92 -3.92 16.00
CA ASP A 136 1.29 -4.31 17.27
C ASP A 136 -0.13 -4.88 17.07
N GLY A 137 -0.33 -5.69 16.02
CA GLY A 137 -1.61 -6.30 15.67
C GLY A 137 -2.63 -5.34 15.06
N GLU A 138 -2.20 -4.14 14.64
CA GLU A 138 -3.08 -3.18 13.97
C GLU A 138 -3.34 -3.54 12.50
N VAL A 139 -2.40 -4.21 11.85
CA VAL A 139 -2.51 -4.64 10.46
C VAL A 139 -2.18 -6.11 10.33
N THR A 140 -3.06 -6.87 9.69
CA THR A 140 -2.72 -8.19 9.13
C THR A 140 -2.37 -7.98 7.65
N VAL A 141 -1.20 -8.46 7.25
CA VAL A 141 -0.73 -8.49 5.87
C VAL A 141 -0.86 -9.90 5.34
N ALA A 142 -1.63 -10.09 4.27
CA ALA A 142 -1.69 -11.32 3.52
C ALA A 142 -0.96 -11.15 2.18
N MET A 143 -0.13 -12.12 1.79
CA MET A 143 0.53 -12.15 0.49
C MET A 143 -0.26 -13.03 -0.48
N THR A 144 -0.72 -12.44 -1.58
CA THR A 144 -1.55 -13.12 -2.58
C THR A 144 -0.74 -13.45 -3.84
N PRO A 145 -1.16 -14.43 -4.64
CA PRO A 145 -0.54 -14.70 -5.94
C PRO A 145 -0.65 -13.49 -6.87
N ALA A 146 0.34 -13.37 -7.77
CA ALA A 146 0.28 -12.52 -8.95
C ALA A 146 0.86 -13.28 -10.15
N VAL A 147 0.35 -12.99 -11.35
CA VAL A 147 0.80 -13.61 -12.60
C VAL A 147 1.62 -12.60 -13.40
N HIS A 148 2.91 -12.61 -13.15
CA HIS A 148 3.87 -11.68 -13.73
C HIS A 148 5.28 -12.29 -13.68
N SER A 149 6.30 -11.58 -14.13
CA SER A 149 7.70 -11.92 -13.91
C SER A 149 8.27 -11.17 -12.71
N SER A 150 9.38 -11.69 -12.17
CA SER A 150 10.08 -11.03 -11.05
C SER A 150 11.58 -11.25 -11.18
N SER A 151 12.33 -10.15 -11.28
CA SER A 151 13.79 -10.19 -11.32
C SER A 151 14.38 -8.96 -10.64
N VAL A 152 15.42 -9.18 -9.84
CA VAL A 152 16.20 -8.10 -9.23
C VAL A 152 17.32 -7.71 -10.17
N PHE A 153 17.41 -6.44 -10.55
CA PHE A 153 18.54 -5.91 -11.30
C PHE A 153 19.80 -5.89 -10.43
N ASN A 154 20.89 -6.43 -10.98
CA ASN A 154 22.19 -6.43 -10.30
C ASN A 154 23.07 -5.27 -10.82
N PRO A 155 23.14 -4.13 -10.12
CA PRO A 155 23.94 -2.99 -10.56
C PRO A 155 25.45 -3.26 -10.50
N LYS A 156 25.85 -4.37 -9.87
CA LYS A 156 27.26 -4.78 -9.71
C LYS A 156 27.66 -5.86 -10.71
N ALA A 157 26.75 -6.25 -11.64
CA ALA A 157 27.04 -7.28 -12.62
C ALA A 157 28.21 -6.87 -13.50
N GLY A 158 29.26 -7.69 -13.52
CA GLY A 158 30.35 -7.63 -14.46
C GLY A 158 30.03 -8.40 -15.76
N ALA A 159 31.00 -8.47 -16.69
CA ALA A 159 30.80 -9.20 -17.93
C ALA A 159 30.53 -10.70 -17.79
N THR A 160 30.80 -11.27 -16.62
CA THR A 160 30.64 -12.71 -16.32
C THR A 160 29.49 -13.01 -15.38
N GLU A 161 28.78 -12.01 -14.87
CA GLU A 161 27.66 -12.17 -13.94
C GLU A 161 26.33 -11.88 -14.61
N ALA A 162 25.27 -12.52 -14.12
CA ALA A 162 23.92 -12.23 -14.60
C ALA A 162 23.51 -10.81 -14.21
N GLU A 163 23.06 -10.03 -15.19
CA GLU A 163 22.54 -8.67 -14.99
C GLU A 163 21.27 -8.66 -14.13
N ARG A 164 20.54 -9.78 -14.08
CA ARG A 164 19.30 -9.97 -13.32
C ARG A 164 19.35 -11.27 -12.56
N ALA A 165 18.86 -11.23 -11.31
CA ALA A 165 18.63 -12.42 -10.49
C ALA A 165 17.14 -12.69 -10.35
N TYR A 166 16.76 -13.95 -10.13
CA TYR A 166 15.37 -14.33 -9.85
C TYR A 166 14.88 -13.66 -8.57
N GLY A 167 13.78 -12.95 -8.65
CA GLY A 167 13.20 -12.17 -7.54
C GLY A 167 12.09 -12.91 -6.77
N GLY A 168 12.02 -14.23 -6.85
CA GLY A 168 10.89 -14.99 -6.33
C GLY A 168 9.63 -14.82 -7.19
N ASN A 169 8.54 -15.46 -6.81
CA ASN A 169 7.25 -15.28 -7.47
C ASN A 169 6.69 -13.88 -7.17
N PRO A 170 6.14 -13.16 -8.17
CA PRO A 170 5.46 -11.90 -7.92
C PRO A 170 4.23 -12.10 -7.04
N ALA A 171 3.88 -11.08 -6.29
CA ALA A 171 2.79 -11.13 -5.32
C ALA A 171 1.96 -9.85 -5.33
N GLY A 172 0.74 -9.93 -4.84
CA GLY A 172 -0.04 -8.81 -4.34
C GLY A 172 -0.09 -8.83 -2.81
N PHE A 173 -0.69 -7.80 -2.23
CA PHE A 173 -0.89 -7.73 -0.79
C PHE A 173 -2.33 -7.37 -0.44
N VAL A 174 -2.88 -8.04 0.59
CA VAL A 174 -4.09 -7.59 1.26
C VAL A 174 -3.70 -7.07 2.63
N LEU A 175 -4.06 -5.82 2.90
CA LEU A 175 -3.88 -5.17 4.20
C LEU A 175 -5.22 -5.11 4.91
N ILE A 176 -5.38 -5.90 5.97
CA ILE A 176 -6.57 -5.87 6.82
C ILE A 176 -6.26 -4.94 7.99
N ILE A 177 -6.80 -3.72 7.96
CA ILE A 177 -6.50 -2.68 8.93
C ILE A 177 -7.55 -2.68 10.03
N LYS A 178 -7.11 -2.84 11.27
CA LYS A 178 -8.02 -2.79 12.42
C LYS A 178 -8.70 -1.43 12.53
N ASN A 179 -10.03 -1.41 12.50
CA ASN A 179 -10.86 -0.21 12.46
C ASN A 179 -10.63 0.66 11.20
N GLY A 180 -10.18 0.04 10.11
CA GLY A 180 -9.96 0.66 8.81
C GLY A 180 -10.46 -0.21 7.66
N PRO A 181 -10.15 0.16 6.42
CA PRO A 181 -10.52 -0.63 5.24
C PRO A 181 -9.64 -1.88 5.09
N THR A 182 -10.17 -2.88 4.39
CA THR A 182 -9.37 -3.94 3.79
C THR A 182 -8.91 -3.48 2.41
N VAL A 183 -7.60 -3.35 2.22
CA VAL A 183 -6.99 -2.82 0.99
C VAL A 183 -6.27 -3.95 0.26
N TYR A 184 -6.62 -4.19 -1.00
CA TYR A 184 -5.89 -5.08 -1.90
C TYR A 184 -5.03 -4.25 -2.86
N HIS A 185 -3.73 -4.49 -2.88
CA HIS A 185 -2.80 -3.98 -3.89
C HIS A 185 -2.38 -5.13 -4.78
N SER A 186 -2.70 -5.06 -6.06
CA SER A 186 -2.48 -6.18 -6.99
C SER A 186 -1.00 -6.47 -7.26
N GLY A 187 -0.11 -5.51 -7.01
CA GLY A 187 1.18 -5.52 -7.67
C GLY A 187 1.02 -5.50 -9.18
N ASP A 188 2.03 -5.95 -9.90
CA ASP A 188 1.91 -6.22 -11.31
C ASP A 188 1.42 -7.65 -11.54
N THR A 189 0.34 -7.76 -12.28
CA THR A 189 -0.30 -9.04 -12.56
C THR A 189 -1.13 -8.99 -13.83
N ALA A 190 -1.24 -10.12 -14.52
CA ALA A 190 -2.35 -10.40 -15.41
C ALA A 190 -3.62 -10.68 -14.58
N TYR A 191 -4.80 -10.63 -15.21
CA TYR A 191 -6.00 -11.19 -14.62
C TYR A 191 -5.89 -12.72 -14.58
N PHE A 192 -6.22 -13.32 -13.44
CA PHE A 192 -6.31 -14.76 -13.27
C PHE A 192 -7.58 -15.15 -12.50
N LYS A 193 -8.08 -16.36 -12.77
CA LYS A 193 -9.39 -16.79 -12.25
C LYS A 193 -9.43 -16.82 -10.72
N ASP A 194 -8.34 -17.24 -10.08
CA ASP A 194 -8.28 -17.44 -8.64
C ASP A 194 -8.28 -16.11 -7.84
N MET A 195 -8.33 -14.95 -8.52
CA MET A 195 -8.64 -13.67 -7.85
C MET A 195 -10.00 -13.70 -7.13
N GLU A 196 -10.91 -14.60 -7.51
CA GLU A 196 -12.18 -14.79 -6.80
C GLU A 196 -11.96 -15.26 -5.37
N THR A 197 -10.96 -16.12 -5.13
CA THR A 197 -10.63 -16.61 -3.77
C THR A 197 -10.13 -15.49 -2.86
N ILE A 198 -9.45 -14.46 -3.42
CA ILE A 198 -9.04 -13.28 -2.68
C ILE A 198 -10.27 -12.52 -2.16
N GLY A 199 -11.26 -12.32 -3.05
CA GLY A 199 -12.52 -11.66 -2.68
C GLY A 199 -13.33 -12.41 -1.63
N GLU A 200 -13.42 -13.73 -1.79
CA GLU A 200 -14.12 -14.62 -0.85
C GLU A 200 -13.49 -14.59 0.55
N GLN A 201 -12.16 -14.59 0.61
CA GLN A 201 -11.41 -14.68 1.87
C GLN A 201 -11.33 -13.32 2.59
N TYR A 202 -11.12 -12.21 1.87
CA TYR A 202 -10.71 -10.95 2.48
C TYR A 202 -11.76 -9.83 2.47
N GLN A 203 -12.85 -9.94 1.72
CA GLN A 203 -13.89 -8.90 1.63
C GLN A 203 -13.31 -7.50 1.35
N VAL A 204 -12.69 -7.31 0.20
CA VAL A 204 -11.91 -6.13 -0.19
C VAL A 204 -12.77 -4.85 -0.20
N ASP A 205 -12.44 -3.89 0.64
CA ASP A 205 -13.10 -2.57 0.66
C ASP A 205 -12.53 -1.65 -0.43
N LEU A 206 -11.21 -1.71 -0.65
CA LEU A 206 -10.49 -0.94 -1.67
C LEU A 206 -9.55 -1.85 -2.46
N ALA A 207 -9.66 -1.87 -3.79
CA ALA A 207 -8.70 -2.49 -4.68
C ALA A 207 -7.86 -1.44 -5.42
N LEU A 208 -6.54 -1.52 -5.26
CA LEU A 208 -5.54 -0.80 -6.02
C LEU A 208 -5.07 -1.74 -7.14
N LEU A 209 -5.43 -1.44 -8.39
CA LEU A 209 -5.27 -2.36 -9.51
C LEU A 209 -4.39 -1.78 -10.61
N ASN A 210 -3.41 -2.56 -11.08
CA ASN A 210 -2.61 -2.15 -12.21
C ASN A 210 -3.48 -2.12 -13.49
N ILE A 211 -3.30 -1.07 -14.28
CA ILE A 211 -3.92 -0.91 -15.59
C ILE A 211 -2.89 -0.61 -16.67
N GLY A 212 -1.66 -1.06 -16.46
CA GLY A 212 -0.49 -0.75 -17.29
C GLY A 212 -0.57 -1.24 -18.75
N GLY A 213 -1.58 -2.03 -19.10
CA GLY A 213 -1.77 -2.56 -20.46
C GLY A 213 -0.60 -3.49 -20.84
N HIS A 214 0.25 -3.05 -21.75
CA HIS A 214 1.39 -3.82 -22.23
C HIS A 214 2.26 -4.46 -21.13
N PHE A 215 2.39 -3.80 -19.96
CA PHE A 215 3.18 -4.26 -18.82
C PHE A 215 2.36 -4.73 -17.61
N GLY A 216 1.05 -4.95 -17.80
CA GLY A 216 0.17 -5.39 -16.74
C GLY A 216 -1.20 -5.78 -17.29
N MET A 217 -2.27 -5.54 -16.53
CA MET A 217 -3.62 -5.76 -17.05
C MET A 217 -4.03 -4.66 -18.02
N GLU A 218 -4.66 -5.07 -19.12
CA GLU A 218 -5.49 -4.14 -19.89
C GLU A 218 -6.64 -3.62 -19.01
N PRO A 219 -7.08 -2.35 -19.18
CA PRO A 219 -8.15 -1.77 -18.36
C PRO A 219 -9.39 -2.64 -18.19
N ARG A 220 -9.82 -3.31 -19.27
CA ARG A 220 -10.95 -4.25 -19.24
C ARG A 220 -10.70 -5.46 -18.35
N MET A 221 -9.46 -5.96 -18.31
CA MET A 221 -9.10 -7.11 -17.48
C MET A 221 -8.94 -6.69 -16.01
N ALA A 222 -8.45 -5.48 -15.76
CA ALA A 222 -8.40 -4.91 -14.40
C ALA A 222 -9.82 -4.69 -13.83
N ALA A 223 -10.79 -4.29 -14.66
CA ALA A 223 -12.18 -4.21 -14.22
C ALA A 223 -12.77 -5.58 -13.86
N LYS A 224 -12.41 -6.64 -14.61
CA LYS A 224 -12.76 -8.02 -14.21
C LYS A 224 -12.09 -8.41 -12.91
N ALA A 225 -10.83 -8.05 -12.71
CA ALA A 225 -10.12 -8.27 -11.45
C ALA A 225 -10.84 -7.59 -10.28
N ALA A 226 -11.25 -6.32 -10.43
CA ALA A 226 -12.05 -5.60 -9.43
C ALA A 226 -13.32 -6.37 -9.04
N LYS A 227 -14.02 -6.94 -10.04
CA LYS A 227 -15.20 -7.77 -9.81
C LYS A 227 -14.85 -9.06 -9.09
N SER A 228 -13.80 -9.76 -9.51
CA SER A 228 -13.39 -11.05 -8.94
C SER A 228 -12.97 -10.91 -7.47
N VAL A 229 -12.22 -9.86 -7.13
CA VAL A 229 -11.86 -9.59 -5.72
C VAL A 229 -12.99 -8.96 -4.91
N GLY A 230 -14.17 -8.75 -5.50
CA GLY A 230 -15.33 -8.18 -4.81
C GLY A 230 -15.10 -6.75 -4.30
N ALA A 231 -14.31 -5.95 -5.02
CA ALA A 231 -13.96 -4.60 -4.60
C ALA A 231 -15.17 -3.70 -4.43
N LYS A 232 -15.28 -3.01 -3.27
CA LYS A 232 -16.30 -1.99 -3.05
C LYS A 232 -15.92 -0.64 -3.64
N LEU A 233 -14.62 -0.41 -3.84
CA LEU A 233 -14.05 0.74 -4.53
C LEU A 233 -12.80 0.27 -5.29
N ALA A 234 -12.62 0.74 -6.53
CA ALA A 234 -11.42 0.47 -7.31
C ALA A 234 -10.68 1.75 -7.67
N ILE A 235 -9.36 1.72 -7.52
CA ILE A 235 -8.43 2.78 -7.88
C ILE A 235 -7.39 2.20 -8.83
N PRO A 236 -7.15 2.84 -9.99
CA PRO A 236 -6.13 2.40 -10.93
C PRO A 236 -4.74 2.84 -10.50
N HIS A 237 -3.74 2.04 -10.84
CA HIS A 237 -2.34 2.42 -10.73
C HIS A 237 -1.52 1.85 -11.90
N HIS A 238 -0.22 2.13 -11.91
CA HIS A 238 0.74 1.62 -12.90
C HIS A 238 0.38 2.00 -14.34
N PHE A 239 0.00 3.27 -14.58
CA PHE A 239 -0.33 3.82 -15.90
C PHE A 239 0.33 5.19 -16.11
N ALA A 240 0.37 5.68 -17.34
CA ALA A 240 0.86 7.00 -17.74
C ALA A 240 2.36 7.30 -17.40
N THR A 241 3.12 6.32 -16.90
CA THR A 241 4.52 6.53 -16.50
C THR A 241 5.47 6.48 -17.70
N SER A 242 5.14 5.71 -18.74
CA SER A 242 5.89 5.63 -19.98
C SER A 242 4.97 5.56 -21.20
N PRO A 243 5.47 5.91 -22.42
CA PRO A 243 4.64 5.89 -23.63
C PRO A 243 4.04 4.53 -24.01
N GLY A 244 4.68 3.42 -23.58
CA GLY A 244 4.21 2.07 -23.87
C GLY A 244 3.08 1.57 -22.97
N MET A 245 2.70 2.37 -21.97
CA MET A 245 1.62 2.02 -21.03
C MET A 245 0.27 2.62 -21.44
N THR A 246 -0.81 2.14 -20.84
CA THR A 246 -2.10 2.83 -20.81
C THR A 246 -1.87 4.27 -20.32
N GLN A 247 -2.42 5.27 -21.04
CA GLN A 247 -2.14 6.68 -20.74
C GLN A 247 -3.20 7.32 -19.86
N THR A 248 -4.45 6.82 -19.87
CA THR A 248 -5.56 7.33 -19.05
C THR A 248 -6.33 6.19 -18.39
N SER A 249 -7.07 6.50 -17.35
CA SER A 249 -7.96 5.54 -16.67
C SER A 249 -9.36 5.44 -17.28
N ASP A 250 -9.66 6.17 -18.34
CA ASP A 250 -11.02 6.31 -18.91
C ASP A 250 -11.67 4.96 -19.26
N SER A 251 -10.92 4.07 -19.93
CA SER A 251 -11.40 2.73 -20.30
C SER A 251 -11.70 1.89 -19.07
N PHE A 252 -10.86 1.98 -18.02
CA PHE A 252 -11.09 1.28 -16.76
C PHE A 252 -12.36 1.78 -16.06
N ALA A 253 -12.53 3.11 -15.99
CA ALA A 253 -13.71 3.74 -15.40
C ALA A 253 -15.01 3.33 -16.15
N ALA A 254 -14.97 3.29 -17.49
CA ALA A 254 -16.11 2.87 -18.31
C ALA A 254 -16.51 1.41 -18.05
N GLU A 255 -15.54 0.51 -17.96
CA GLU A 255 -15.77 -0.90 -17.65
C GLU A 255 -16.34 -1.09 -16.22
N LEU A 256 -15.78 -0.40 -15.22
CA LEU A 256 -16.27 -0.46 -13.84
C LEU A 256 -17.71 0.06 -13.72
N LYS A 257 -18.05 1.12 -14.47
CA LYS A 257 -19.42 1.63 -14.53
C LYS A 257 -20.39 0.56 -15.02
N THR A 258 -20.02 -0.19 -16.06
CA THR A 258 -20.81 -1.31 -16.59
C THR A 258 -21.00 -2.41 -15.54
N LEU A 259 -19.96 -2.66 -14.73
CA LEU A 259 -19.97 -3.64 -13.66
C LEU A 259 -20.62 -3.11 -12.35
N LYS A 260 -21.01 -1.83 -12.31
CA LYS A 260 -21.55 -1.13 -11.14
C LYS A 260 -20.60 -1.14 -9.94
N ILE A 261 -19.30 -1.09 -10.19
CA ILE A 261 -18.26 -0.98 -9.16
C ILE A 261 -17.85 0.48 -9.04
N PRO A 262 -17.87 1.07 -7.84
CA PRO A 262 -17.38 2.42 -7.59
C PRO A 262 -15.92 2.59 -8.03
N PHE A 263 -15.65 3.72 -8.66
CA PHE A 263 -14.34 4.11 -9.17
C PHE A 263 -13.91 5.45 -8.56
N TYR A 264 -12.63 5.56 -8.24
CA TYR A 264 -12.01 6.82 -7.85
C TYR A 264 -10.65 6.95 -8.53
N GLU A 265 -10.44 8.05 -9.22
CA GLU A 265 -9.15 8.39 -9.81
C GLU A 265 -8.39 9.31 -8.88
N MET A 266 -7.34 8.77 -8.25
CA MET A 266 -6.40 9.59 -7.50
C MET A 266 -5.46 10.34 -8.43
N LYS A 267 -5.08 11.55 -8.05
CA LYS A 267 -3.96 12.27 -8.68
C LYS A 267 -2.65 11.89 -7.97
N PRO A 268 -1.53 11.79 -8.69
CA PRO A 268 -0.23 11.60 -8.05
C PRO A 268 0.02 12.70 -6.99
N GLY A 269 0.43 12.29 -5.79
CA GLY A 269 0.57 13.17 -4.61
C GLY A 269 -0.69 13.29 -3.75
N GLU A 270 -1.85 12.85 -4.23
CA GLU A 270 -3.10 12.92 -3.48
C GLU A 270 -3.15 11.93 -2.32
N THR A 271 -3.83 12.34 -1.25
CA THR A 271 -4.14 11.50 -0.10
C THR A 271 -5.65 11.41 0.06
N ILE A 272 -6.16 10.19 0.20
CA ILE A 272 -7.53 9.91 0.62
C ILE A 272 -7.54 9.36 2.04
N ALA A 273 -8.63 9.58 2.75
CA ALA A 273 -8.79 9.10 4.12
C ALA A 273 -10.04 8.23 4.27
N PHE A 274 -9.93 7.25 5.15
CA PHE A 274 -11.03 6.38 5.56
C PHE A 274 -11.29 6.55 7.05
N LEU A 275 -12.57 6.70 7.39
CA LEU A 275 -13.06 6.58 8.75
C LEU A 275 -13.76 5.22 8.87
N GLY A 276 -13.14 4.29 9.59
CA GLY A 276 -13.51 2.89 9.48
C GLY A 276 -13.37 2.42 8.02
N LYS A 277 -14.44 1.90 7.45
CA LYS A 277 -14.47 1.42 6.05
C LYS A 277 -15.02 2.44 5.06
N GLN A 278 -15.39 3.64 5.51
CA GLN A 278 -15.98 4.68 4.66
C GLN A 278 -14.92 5.70 4.25
N ILE A 279 -14.84 5.99 2.95
CA ILE A 279 -13.99 7.05 2.44
C ILE A 279 -14.52 8.42 2.90
N VAL A 280 -13.64 9.25 3.41
CA VAL A 280 -13.93 10.62 3.83
C VAL A 280 -13.21 11.54 2.84
N LYS A 281 -13.97 12.25 1.99
CA LYS A 281 -13.38 13.25 1.09
C LYS A 281 -12.86 14.42 1.93
N LYS A 282 -11.59 14.72 1.79
CA LYS A 282 -11.00 15.98 2.25
C LYS A 282 -10.75 16.89 1.09
#